data_8101dfffdaa157720aaffcaefbee6b2a
#
_entry.id   8101dfffdaa157720aaffcaefbee6b2a
#
_cell.length_a   1.000
_cell.length_b   1.000
_cell.length_c   1.000
_cell.angle_alpha   90.00
_cell.angle_beta   90.00
_cell.angle_gamma   90.00
#
_symmetry.space_group_name_H-M   'P 1'
#
loop_
_entity.id
_entity.type
_entity.pdbx_description
1 polymer ?
#
loop_
_entity_poly.entity_id
_entity_poly.type
_entity_poly.pdbx_seq_one_letter_code
_entity_poly.pdbx_strand_id
1 'polypeptide(L)'
;LSVVAMLAAILPGPTRAAALSDAEATFLDQMVTASVVLEQRCDGYEVDGSGSVQLGARLLGSPDAAMAMIDAYAAAIKARDGVSYDPGKFRPEVSDMASRTFRRVRTDLIRNPKRACADYGEASVDRGLLRRY
;
A
#
# COMPACT_ATOMS: atom_id res chain seq x y z
N LEU A 1 11.46 20.06 57.06
CA LEU A 1 11.97 19.98 55.69
C LEU A 1 11.11 19.01 54.89
N SER A 2 10.07 19.57 54.21
CA SER A 2 9.21 18.78 53.31
C SER A 2 9.87 18.70 51.94
N VAL A 3 10.29 17.50 51.57
CA VAL A 3 10.72 17.22 50.20
C VAL A 3 9.46 17.00 49.38
N VAL A 4 9.05 17.98 48.62
CA VAL A 4 8.01 17.80 47.60
C VAL A 4 8.65 17.11 46.42
N ALA A 5 8.43 15.80 46.30
CA ALA A 5 8.76 15.08 45.10
C ALA A 5 7.77 15.49 43.99
N MET A 6 8.22 16.35 43.08
CA MET A 6 7.51 16.60 41.85
C MET A 6 7.61 15.32 40.98
N LEU A 7 6.54 14.52 40.98
CA LEU A 7 6.33 13.53 39.93
C LEU A 7 6.04 14.31 38.64
N ALA A 8 7.05 14.44 37.79
CA ALA A 8 6.83 14.85 36.43
C ALA A 8 6.07 13.71 35.74
N ALA A 9 4.76 13.91 35.52
CA ALA A 9 3.99 13.03 34.67
C ALA A 9 4.57 13.13 33.27
N ILE A 10 5.28 12.10 32.86
CA ILE A 10 5.70 11.95 31.45
C ILE A 10 4.44 11.60 30.69
N LEU A 11 3.80 12.62 30.09
CA LEU A 11 2.76 12.40 29.11
C LEU A 11 3.41 11.67 27.93
N PRO A 12 2.87 10.50 27.49
CA PRO A 12 3.35 9.88 26.28
C PRO A 12 3.20 10.91 25.16
N GLY A 13 4.30 11.25 24.48
CA GLY A 13 4.27 12.08 23.27
C GLY A 13 3.35 11.46 22.23
N PRO A 14 2.89 12.24 21.22
CA PRO A 14 2.06 11.70 20.16
C PRO A 14 2.75 10.46 19.58
N THR A 15 2.04 9.33 19.59
CA THR A 15 2.50 8.09 18.96
C THR A 15 2.71 8.40 17.49
N ARG A 16 3.97 8.48 17.06
CA ARG A 16 4.25 8.51 15.62
C ARG A 16 3.73 7.22 15.02
N ALA A 17 2.92 7.33 13.97
CA ALA A 17 2.58 6.18 13.14
C ALA A 17 3.88 5.44 12.80
N ALA A 18 3.92 4.14 13.01
CA ALA A 18 5.10 3.35 12.72
C ALA A 18 5.45 3.51 11.23
N ALA A 19 6.68 3.92 10.95
CA ALA A 19 7.16 4.01 9.57
C ALA A 19 7.07 2.63 8.90
N LEU A 20 6.74 2.62 7.60
CA LEU A 20 6.80 1.41 6.81
C LEU A 20 8.24 0.88 6.74
N SER A 21 8.41 -0.43 6.88
CA SER A 21 9.68 -1.06 6.55
C SER A 21 9.95 -0.95 5.05
N ASP A 22 11.20 -1.11 4.62
CA ASP A 22 11.55 -1.09 3.20
C ASP A 22 10.78 -2.17 2.41
N ALA A 23 10.63 -3.34 2.99
CA ALA A 23 9.87 -4.44 2.37
C ALA A 23 8.37 -4.10 2.26
N GLU A 24 7.79 -3.52 3.30
CA GLU A 24 6.39 -3.06 3.26
C GLU A 24 6.20 -1.95 2.23
N ALA A 25 7.10 -0.98 2.19
CA ALA A 25 7.05 0.11 1.21
C ALA A 25 7.17 -0.42 -0.23
N THR A 26 8.07 -1.37 -0.46
CA THR A 26 8.24 -2.00 -1.78
C THR A 26 6.98 -2.73 -2.21
N PHE A 27 6.42 -3.56 -1.35
CA PHE A 27 5.20 -4.32 -1.67
C PHE A 27 4.01 -3.39 -1.92
N LEU A 28 3.82 -2.39 -1.07
CA LEU A 28 2.76 -1.40 -1.22
C LEU A 28 2.88 -0.62 -2.53
N ASP A 29 4.08 -0.13 -2.85
CA ASP A 29 4.34 0.58 -4.11
C ASP A 29 3.95 -0.26 -5.33
N GLN A 30 4.32 -1.54 -5.32
CA GLN A 30 4.02 -2.46 -6.40
C GLN A 30 2.52 -2.77 -6.50
N MET A 31 1.84 -2.98 -5.37
CA MET A 31 0.38 -3.19 -5.34
C MET A 31 -0.38 -1.97 -5.87
N VAL A 32 0.00 -0.78 -5.43
CA VAL A 32 -0.65 0.46 -5.88
C VAL A 32 -0.44 0.65 -7.37
N THR A 33 0.77 0.41 -7.87
CA THR A 33 1.07 0.50 -9.30
C THR A 33 0.17 -0.43 -10.13
N ALA A 34 0.03 -1.69 -9.72
CA ALA A 34 -0.85 -2.64 -10.38
C ALA A 34 -2.32 -2.17 -10.35
N SER A 35 -2.77 -1.62 -9.21
CA SER A 35 -4.13 -1.08 -9.07
C SER A 35 -4.39 0.09 -10.02
N VAL A 36 -3.42 0.99 -10.19
CA VAL A 36 -3.56 2.12 -11.10
C VAL A 36 -3.62 1.68 -12.55
N VAL A 37 -2.83 0.66 -12.93
CA VAL A 37 -2.89 0.05 -14.27
C VAL A 37 -4.31 -0.43 -14.59
N LEU A 38 -4.95 -1.11 -13.64
CA LEU A 38 -6.34 -1.58 -13.81
C LEU A 38 -7.34 -0.43 -13.83
N GLU A 39 -7.19 0.53 -12.92
CA GLU A 39 -8.12 1.68 -12.80
C GLU A 39 -8.08 2.58 -14.04
N GLN A 40 -6.91 2.77 -14.63
CA GLN A 40 -6.74 3.56 -15.85
C GLN A 40 -7.05 2.77 -17.14
N ARG A 41 -7.62 1.59 -16.99
CA ARG A 41 -8.08 0.75 -18.10
C ARG A 41 -7.00 0.39 -19.12
N CYS A 42 -5.81 0.06 -18.62
CA CYS A 42 -4.82 -0.60 -19.46
C CYS A 42 -5.37 -1.98 -19.86
N ASP A 43 -5.53 -2.19 -21.15
CA ASP A 43 -6.19 -3.41 -21.68
C ASP A 43 -5.36 -4.67 -21.48
N GLY A 44 -6.04 -5.79 -21.26
CA GLY A 44 -5.44 -7.12 -21.27
C GLY A 44 -4.85 -7.57 -19.93
N TYR A 45 -5.13 -6.88 -18.82
CA TYR A 45 -4.65 -7.24 -17.50
C TYR A 45 -5.79 -7.49 -16.51
N GLU A 46 -5.59 -8.44 -15.63
CA GLU A 46 -6.48 -8.71 -14.49
C GLU A 46 -5.67 -9.03 -13.24
N VAL A 47 -6.30 -8.92 -12.07
CA VAL A 47 -5.64 -9.20 -10.79
C VAL A 47 -5.27 -10.68 -10.70
N ASP A 48 -4.06 -10.95 -10.25
CA ASP A 48 -3.64 -12.27 -9.77
C ASP A 48 -3.57 -12.26 -8.24
N GLY A 49 -4.65 -12.70 -7.60
CA GLY A 49 -4.75 -12.69 -6.13
C GLY A 49 -3.75 -13.64 -5.48
N SER A 50 -3.59 -14.84 -6.02
CA SER A 50 -2.61 -15.81 -5.53
C SER A 50 -1.18 -15.31 -5.70
N GLY A 51 -0.85 -14.76 -6.86
CA GLY A 51 0.46 -14.17 -7.14
C GLY A 51 0.78 -12.99 -6.23
N SER A 52 -0.22 -12.17 -5.88
CA SER A 52 -0.07 -11.04 -4.96
C SER A 52 0.31 -11.50 -3.55
N VAL A 53 -0.35 -12.54 -3.04
CA VAL A 53 -0.01 -13.11 -1.72
C VAL A 53 1.39 -13.74 -1.74
N GLN A 54 1.73 -14.44 -2.80
CA GLN A 54 3.07 -15.04 -2.95
C GLN A 54 4.17 -13.98 -2.99
N LEU A 55 3.97 -12.89 -3.72
CA LEU A 55 4.92 -11.78 -3.76
C LEU A 55 5.08 -11.16 -2.36
N GLY A 56 3.97 -10.86 -1.71
CA GLY A 56 3.99 -10.30 -0.35
C GLY A 56 4.67 -11.22 0.65
N ALA A 57 4.44 -12.53 0.56
CA ALA A 57 5.10 -13.52 1.41
C ALA A 57 6.61 -13.55 1.20
N ARG A 58 7.07 -13.45 -0.05
CA ARG A 58 8.52 -13.37 -0.35
C ARG A 58 9.15 -12.10 0.20
N LEU A 59 8.48 -10.97 0.07
CA LEU A 59 9.02 -9.67 0.52
C LEU A 59 8.93 -9.51 2.04
N LEU A 60 7.84 -9.97 2.66
CA LEU A 60 7.53 -9.71 4.08
C LEU A 60 7.81 -10.90 4.99
N GLY A 61 8.13 -12.06 4.43
CA GLY A 61 8.53 -13.27 5.17
C GLY A 61 7.41 -14.25 5.49
N SER A 62 6.13 -13.90 5.30
CA SER A 62 5.01 -14.82 5.53
C SER A 62 3.76 -14.43 4.76
N PRO A 63 2.86 -15.39 4.45
CA PRO A 63 1.54 -15.09 3.89
C PRO A 63 0.69 -14.21 4.80
N ASP A 64 0.77 -14.37 6.12
CA ASP A 64 0.02 -13.55 7.08
C ASP A 64 0.46 -12.08 7.03
N ALA A 65 1.76 -11.82 6.94
CA ALA A 65 2.27 -10.46 6.77
C ALA A 65 1.83 -9.85 5.43
N ALA A 66 1.80 -10.64 4.35
CA ALA A 66 1.27 -10.22 3.06
C ALA A 66 -0.21 -9.83 3.15
N MET A 67 -1.02 -10.67 3.78
CA MET A 67 -2.46 -10.40 3.94
C MET A 67 -2.72 -9.17 4.82
N ALA A 68 -1.93 -8.97 5.88
CA ALA A 68 -2.05 -7.79 6.73
C ALA A 68 -1.80 -6.49 5.93
N MET A 69 -0.82 -6.48 5.05
CA MET A 69 -0.54 -5.32 4.19
C MET A 69 -1.62 -5.13 3.12
N ILE A 70 -2.12 -6.20 2.52
CA ILE A 70 -3.24 -6.15 1.57
C ILE A 70 -4.49 -5.59 2.25
N ASP A 71 -4.80 -6.03 3.45
CA ASP A 71 -5.93 -5.53 4.24
C ASP A 71 -5.76 -4.04 4.59
N ALA A 72 -4.57 -3.61 4.97
CA ALA A 72 -4.28 -2.21 5.26
C ALA A 72 -4.44 -1.32 4.01
N TYR A 73 -4.01 -1.82 2.85
CA TYR A 73 -4.21 -1.13 1.59
C TYR A 73 -5.70 -1.06 1.21
N ALA A 74 -6.43 -2.16 1.36
CA ALA A 74 -7.88 -2.18 1.12
C ALA A 74 -8.63 -1.20 2.03
N ALA A 75 -8.26 -1.10 3.31
CA ALA A 75 -8.83 -0.13 4.23
C ALA A 75 -8.54 1.32 3.79
N ALA A 76 -7.33 1.59 3.30
CA ALA A 76 -6.97 2.91 2.77
C ALA A 76 -7.81 3.29 1.55
N ILE A 77 -8.06 2.37 0.64
CA ILE A 77 -8.92 2.60 -0.54
C ILE A 77 -10.36 2.89 -0.11
N LYS A 78 -10.92 2.10 0.79
CA LYS A 78 -12.27 2.30 1.31
C LYS A 78 -12.42 3.64 2.01
N ALA A 79 -11.45 4.02 2.85
CA ALA A 79 -11.45 5.31 3.52
C ALA A 79 -11.44 6.47 2.52
N ARG A 80 -10.59 6.38 1.49
CA ARG A 80 -10.55 7.38 0.41
C ARG A 80 -11.88 7.52 -0.30
N ASP A 81 -12.56 6.40 -0.57
CA ASP A 81 -13.80 6.37 -1.33
C ASP A 81 -15.05 6.62 -0.46
N GLY A 82 -14.87 6.89 0.83
CA GLY A 82 -15.98 7.11 1.76
C GLY A 82 -16.78 5.85 2.08
N VAL A 83 -16.20 4.68 1.85
CA VAL A 83 -16.80 3.36 2.12
C VAL A 83 -16.43 2.93 3.53
N SER A 84 -17.36 2.26 4.22
CA SER A 84 -17.12 1.71 5.56
C SER A 84 -15.95 0.73 5.55
N TYR A 85 -15.05 0.84 6.52
CA TYR A 85 -13.88 0.01 6.67
C TYR A 85 -13.62 -0.34 8.14
N ASP A 86 -12.80 -1.38 8.38
CA ASP A 86 -12.35 -1.75 9.71
C ASP A 86 -11.26 -0.79 10.20
N PRO A 87 -11.51 0.06 11.23
CA PRO A 87 -10.51 0.99 11.75
C PRO A 87 -9.25 0.28 12.28
N GLY A 88 -9.37 -0.96 12.73
CA GLY A 88 -8.25 -1.76 13.22
C GLY A 88 -7.26 -2.15 12.13
N LYS A 89 -7.67 -2.13 10.86
CA LYS A 89 -6.83 -2.44 9.70
C LYS A 89 -6.24 -1.20 9.05
N PHE A 90 -6.80 -0.03 9.32
CA PHE A 90 -6.33 1.23 8.75
C PHE A 90 -4.99 1.65 9.35
N ARG A 91 -4.03 1.94 8.47
CA ARG A 91 -2.71 2.47 8.83
C ARG A 91 -2.46 3.77 8.07
N PRO A 92 -2.34 4.93 8.76
CA PRO A 92 -2.13 6.23 8.12
C PRO A 92 -0.93 6.26 7.18
N GLU A 93 0.19 5.62 7.55
CA GLU A 93 1.41 5.55 6.74
C GLU A 93 1.20 4.78 5.42
N VAL A 94 0.34 3.76 5.43
CA VAL A 94 -0.06 3.02 4.21
C VAL A 94 -0.89 3.92 3.31
N SER A 95 -1.88 4.60 3.86
CA SER A 95 -2.73 5.54 3.12
C SER A 95 -1.92 6.66 2.48
N ASP A 96 -0.99 7.26 3.22
CA ASP A 96 -0.15 8.35 2.72
C ASP A 96 0.77 7.91 1.58
N MET A 97 1.43 6.78 1.73
CA MET A 97 2.29 6.24 0.68
C MET A 97 1.48 5.81 -0.55
N ALA A 98 0.36 5.14 -0.35
CA ALA A 98 -0.52 4.72 -1.44
C ALA A 98 -0.97 5.93 -2.27
N SER A 99 -1.33 7.04 -1.62
CA SER A 99 -1.72 8.27 -2.31
C SER A 99 -0.59 8.87 -3.13
N ARG A 100 0.64 8.87 -2.62
CA ARG A 100 1.81 9.38 -3.35
C ARG A 100 2.13 8.52 -4.58
N THR A 101 2.16 7.22 -4.42
CA THR A 101 2.40 6.27 -5.52
C THR A 101 1.30 6.37 -6.57
N PHE A 102 0.05 6.42 -6.14
CA PHE A 102 -1.10 6.58 -7.03
C PHE A 102 -0.95 7.82 -7.93
N ARG A 103 -0.65 8.97 -7.34
CA ARG A 103 -0.48 10.22 -8.10
C ARG A 103 0.67 10.13 -9.11
N ARG A 104 1.80 9.56 -8.70
CA ARG A 104 2.96 9.41 -9.57
C ARG A 104 2.66 8.52 -10.77
N VAL A 105 2.13 7.34 -10.54
CA VAL A 105 1.82 6.37 -11.61
C VAL A 105 0.71 6.88 -12.52
N ARG A 106 -0.34 7.47 -11.94
CA ARG A 106 -1.43 8.06 -12.71
C ARG A 106 -0.94 9.20 -13.61
N THR A 107 -0.05 10.04 -13.14
CA THR A 107 0.54 11.12 -13.93
C THR A 107 1.26 10.55 -15.16
N ASP A 108 2.05 9.50 -15.00
CA ASP A 108 2.74 8.83 -16.11
C ASP A 108 1.77 8.22 -17.11
N LEU A 109 0.70 7.58 -16.61
CA LEU A 109 -0.33 6.97 -17.45
C LEU A 109 -1.15 7.99 -18.24
N ILE A 110 -1.39 9.16 -17.67
CA ILE A 110 -2.09 10.26 -18.38
C ILE A 110 -1.17 10.89 -19.42
N ARG A 111 0.11 11.07 -19.09
CA ARG A 111 1.08 11.74 -19.96
C ARG A 111 1.46 10.90 -21.18
N ASN A 112 1.64 9.59 -21.01
CA ASN A 112 2.00 8.66 -22.08
C ASN A 112 1.32 7.30 -21.87
N PRO A 113 0.00 7.20 -22.16
CA PRO A 113 -0.81 6.04 -21.79
C PRO A 113 -0.27 4.73 -22.35
N LYS A 114 0.06 4.68 -23.63
CA LYS A 114 0.49 3.45 -24.29
C LYS A 114 1.76 2.89 -23.68
N ARG A 115 2.76 3.74 -23.52
CA ARG A 115 4.06 3.32 -22.97
C ARG A 115 3.96 2.99 -21.49
N ALA A 116 3.29 3.82 -20.70
CA ALA A 116 3.16 3.59 -19.27
C ALA A 116 2.30 2.36 -18.96
N CYS A 117 1.21 2.11 -19.71
CA CYS A 117 0.46 0.86 -19.60
C CYS A 117 1.35 -0.36 -19.87
N ALA A 118 2.16 -0.33 -20.92
CA ALA A 118 3.06 -1.42 -21.22
C ALA A 118 4.12 -1.60 -20.11
N ASP A 119 4.80 -0.55 -19.71
CA ASP A 119 5.89 -0.63 -18.73
C ASP A 119 5.38 -1.07 -17.35
N TYR A 120 4.34 -0.42 -16.83
CA TYR A 120 3.79 -0.74 -15.51
C TYR A 120 2.99 -2.05 -15.51
N GLY A 121 2.26 -2.32 -16.58
CA GLY A 121 1.50 -3.56 -16.74
C GLY A 121 2.43 -4.78 -16.80
N GLU A 122 3.46 -4.74 -17.63
CA GLU A 122 4.42 -5.83 -17.75
C GLU A 122 5.22 -6.05 -16.47
N ALA A 123 5.65 -4.98 -15.80
CA ALA A 123 6.31 -5.07 -14.50
C ALA A 123 5.41 -5.76 -13.46
N SER A 124 4.13 -5.43 -13.46
CA SER A 124 3.15 -6.03 -12.54
C SER A 124 2.88 -7.51 -12.85
N VAL A 125 2.89 -7.90 -14.12
CA VAL A 125 2.81 -9.32 -14.53
C VAL A 125 4.07 -10.07 -14.09
N ASP A 126 5.25 -9.53 -14.30
CA ASP A 126 6.51 -10.17 -13.92
C ASP A 126 6.60 -10.38 -12.39
N ARG A 127 6.01 -9.49 -11.61
CA ARG A 127 5.93 -9.62 -10.16
C ARG A 127 4.86 -10.59 -9.67
N GLY A 128 3.94 -11.00 -10.52
CA GLY A 128 2.83 -11.88 -10.17
C GLY A 128 1.61 -11.17 -9.60
N LEU A 129 1.55 -9.82 -9.68
CA LEU A 129 0.40 -9.04 -9.20
C LEU A 129 -0.75 -9.02 -10.20
N LEU A 130 -0.42 -9.02 -11.47
CA LEU A 130 -1.35 -9.08 -12.59
C LEU A 130 -1.06 -10.29 -13.47
N ARG A 131 -2.05 -10.68 -14.23
CA ARG A 131 -1.93 -11.64 -15.32
C ARG A 131 -2.60 -11.10 -16.58
N ARG A 132 -2.16 -11.57 -17.70
CA ARG A 132 -2.80 -11.25 -18.99
C ARG A 132 -4.00 -12.18 -19.21
N TYR A 133 -5.01 -11.67 -19.88
CA TYR A 133 -6.13 -12.45 -20.38
C TYR A 133 -6.35 -12.28 -21.87
#